data_b2eaef47601ebed2ede2a0d46dbf9686
#
_entry.id   b2eaef47601ebed2ede2a0d46dbf9686
#
_cell.length_a   1.000
_cell.length_b   1.000
_cell.length_c   1.000
_cell.angle_alpha   90.00
_cell.angle_beta   90.00
_cell.angle_gamma   90.00
#
_symmetry.space_group_name_H-M   'P 1'
#
loop_
_entity.id
_entity.type
_entity.pdbx_description
1 polymer ?
#
loop_
_entity_poly.entity_id
_entity_poly.type
_entity_poly.pdbx_seq_one_letter_code
_entity_poly.pdbx_strand_id
1 'polypeptide(L)'
;GFRNVIWIQEMVTKDEAIQLYSHATVFCCPSIYEPFGIINLEAMACRTAVVASAVGGIKEVVVDGVTGYLVPLEQQQVAPFEPVDPDRFARDLAAAINKILDDPQLAEAMAAAGQKRARDIFSWSSIAQQTRELYLSLRK
;
A
#
# COMPACT_ATOMS: atom_id res chain seq x y z
N GLY A 1 -27.97 -5.12 3.99
CA GLY A 1 -26.50 -5.29 3.90
C GLY A 1 -26.07 -5.41 2.45
N PHE A 2 -24.88 -4.98 2.16
CA PHE A 2 -24.31 -5.12 0.82
C PHE A 2 -24.03 -6.60 0.55
N ARG A 3 -24.57 -7.15 -0.54
CA ARG A 3 -24.46 -8.58 -0.87
C ARG A 3 -23.04 -9.02 -1.28
N ASN A 4 -22.18 -8.05 -1.59
CA ASN A 4 -20.84 -8.28 -2.14
C ASN A 4 -19.72 -7.89 -1.15
N VAL A 5 -20.05 -7.71 0.13
CA VAL A 5 -19.08 -7.42 1.19
C VAL A 5 -18.94 -8.64 2.09
N ILE A 6 -17.71 -9.12 2.23
CA ILE A 6 -17.33 -10.15 3.19
C ILE A 6 -16.62 -9.46 4.35
N TRP A 7 -17.18 -9.57 5.53
CA TRP A 7 -16.62 -9.01 6.76
C TRP A 7 -15.93 -10.12 7.57
N ILE A 8 -14.61 -10.03 7.68
CA ILE A 8 -13.78 -10.92 8.50
C ILE A 8 -13.54 -10.21 9.83
N GLN A 9 -14.17 -10.70 10.90
CA GLN A 9 -14.13 -10.04 12.22
C GLN A 9 -12.95 -10.48 13.08
N GLU A 10 -12.32 -11.59 12.72
CA GLU A 10 -11.24 -12.18 13.48
C GLU A 10 -9.88 -11.79 12.89
N MET A 11 -8.85 -11.86 13.71
CA MET A 11 -7.49 -11.69 13.23
C MET A 11 -7.12 -12.90 12.36
N VAL A 12 -6.77 -12.62 11.11
CA VAL A 12 -6.29 -13.65 10.19
C VAL A 12 -4.85 -14.03 10.51
N THR A 13 -4.51 -15.29 10.27
CA THR A 13 -3.12 -15.76 10.34
C THR A 13 -2.29 -15.16 9.20
N LYS A 14 -0.96 -15.23 9.32
CA LYS A 14 -0.07 -14.77 8.26
C LYS A 14 -0.31 -15.47 6.93
N ASP A 15 -0.56 -16.78 6.95
CA ASP A 15 -0.81 -17.57 5.75
C ASP A 15 -2.13 -17.17 5.09
N GLU A 16 -3.18 -16.93 5.87
CA GLU A 16 -4.45 -16.42 5.37
C GLU A 16 -4.30 -15.01 4.78
N ALA A 17 -3.56 -14.12 5.44
CA ALA A 17 -3.27 -12.79 4.92
C ALA A 17 -2.53 -12.86 3.56
N ILE A 18 -1.53 -13.73 3.42
CA ILE A 18 -0.83 -13.98 2.16
C ILE A 18 -1.81 -14.45 1.08
N GLN A 19 -2.74 -15.37 1.41
CA GLN A 19 -3.75 -15.83 0.47
C GLN A 19 -4.69 -14.69 0.05
N LEU A 20 -5.15 -13.87 0.99
CA LEU A 20 -5.99 -12.70 0.69
C LEU A 20 -5.28 -11.72 -0.23
N TYR A 21 -4.03 -11.35 0.08
CA TYR A 21 -3.25 -10.48 -0.79
C TYR A 21 -3.04 -11.09 -2.18
N SER A 22 -2.56 -12.34 -2.25
CA SER A 22 -2.19 -12.97 -3.52
C SER A 22 -3.36 -13.18 -4.48
N HIS A 23 -4.59 -13.21 -3.98
CA HIS A 23 -5.79 -13.41 -4.81
C HIS A 23 -6.59 -12.11 -5.00
N ALA A 24 -6.17 -11.01 -4.40
CA ALA A 24 -6.81 -9.71 -4.61
C ALA A 24 -6.34 -9.07 -5.92
N THR A 25 -7.26 -8.48 -6.68
CA THR A 25 -6.91 -7.65 -7.84
C THR A 25 -6.28 -6.32 -7.41
N VAL A 26 -6.75 -5.77 -6.30
CA VAL A 26 -6.25 -4.53 -5.71
C VAL A 26 -6.33 -4.61 -4.19
N PHE A 27 -5.30 -4.14 -3.52
CA PHE A 27 -5.29 -3.90 -2.08
C PHE A 27 -5.55 -2.43 -1.80
N CYS A 28 -6.51 -2.14 -0.93
CA CYS A 28 -6.89 -0.78 -0.56
C CYS A 28 -6.52 -0.47 0.89
N CYS A 29 -5.71 0.58 1.11
CA CYS A 29 -5.27 1.04 2.42
C CYS A 29 -5.65 2.52 2.66
N PRO A 30 -6.89 2.81 3.10
CA PRO A 30 -7.38 4.17 3.30
C PRO A 30 -7.02 4.74 4.68
N SER A 31 -5.81 4.49 5.16
CA SER A 31 -5.36 4.95 6.48
C SER A 31 -5.36 6.46 6.58
N ILE A 32 -5.82 7.01 7.70
CA ILE A 32 -5.69 8.43 8.04
C ILE A 32 -4.34 8.73 8.71
N TYR A 33 -3.72 7.72 9.31
CA TYR A 33 -2.38 7.79 9.90
C TYR A 33 -1.69 6.45 9.69
N GLU A 34 -0.48 6.48 9.14
CA GLU A 34 0.33 5.28 8.92
C GLU A 34 1.82 5.61 9.04
N PRO A 35 2.51 5.15 10.08
CA PRO A 35 3.92 5.45 10.30
C PRO A 35 4.82 5.00 9.15
N PHE A 36 4.59 3.81 8.60
CA PHE A 36 5.39 3.24 7.52
C PHE A 36 4.57 2.60 6.41
N GLY A 37 3.61 1.72 6.74
CA GLY A 37 2.76 1.06 5.76
C GLY A 37 3.21 -0.36 5.40
N ILE A 38 3.62 -1.15 6.38
CA ILE A 38 4.05 -2.55 6.18
C ILE A 38 3.03 -3.37 5.40
N ILE A 39 1.73 -3.18 5.67
CA ILE A 39 0.66 -3.91 4.97
C ILE A 39 0.64 -3.64 3.45
N ASN A 40 1.07 -2.45 3.04
CA ASN A 40 1.23 -2.14 1.61
C ASN A 40 2.42 -2.91 1.01
N LEU A 41 3.52 -3.04 1.75
CA LEU A 41 4.67 -3.88 1.33
C LEU A 41 4.30 -5.36 1.23
N GLU A 42 3.49 -5.85 2.16
CA GLU A 42 3.01 -7.24 2.15
C GLU A 42 2.16 -7.51 0.90
N ALA A 43 1.22 -6.62 0.60
CA ALA A 43 0.42 -6.71 -0.62
C ALA A 43 1.27 -6.64 -1.89
N MET A 44 2.22 -5.70 -1.95
CA MET A 44 3.18 -5.58 -3.06
C MET A 44 4.04 -6.83 -3.20
N ALA A 45 4.54 -7.40 -2.11
CA ALA A 45 5.32 -8.64 -2.11
C ALA A 45 4.51 -9.83 -2.65
N CYS A 46 3.22 -9.85 -2.38
CA CYS A 46 2.26 -10.83 -2.91
C CYS A 46 1.81 -10.55 -4.35
N ARG A 47 2.43 -9.57 -5.03
CA ARG A 47 2.11 -9.19 -6.41
C ARG A 47 0.68 -8.66 -6.54
N THR A 48 0.30 -7.73 -5.70
CA THR A 48 -1.01 -7.06 -5.70
C THR A 48 -0.82 -5.57 -5.86
N ALA A 49 -1.54 -4.96 -6.80
CA ALA A 49 -1.55 -3.52 -6.97
C ALA A 49 -2.16 -2.82 -5.74
N VAL A 50 -1.63 -1.67 -5.38
CA VAL A 50 -2.03 -0.96 -4.16
C VAL A 50 -2.73 0.34 -4.49
N VAL A 51 -3.84 0.62 -3.80
CA VAL A 51 -4.43 1.96 -3.71
C VAL A 51 -4.42 2.39 -2.26
N ALA A 52 -3.74 3.47 -1.94
CA ALA A 52 -3.59 3.89 -0.56
C ALA A 52 -3.70 5.41 -0.41
N SER A 53 -4.02 5.87 0.80
CA SER A 53 -3.95 7.30 1.11
C SER A 53 -2.51 7.81 1.09
N ALA A 54 -2.32 9.04 0.61
CA ALA A 54 -1.02 9.69 0.54
C ALA A 54 -0.59 10.27 1.90
N VAL A 55 -0.51 9.42 2.94
CA VAL A 55 -0.16 9.82 4.31
C VAL A 55 1.07 9.11 4.82
N GLY A 56 1.76 9.74 5.77
CA GLY A 56 2.88 9.16 6.51
C GLY A 56 3.90 8.44 5.63
N GLY A 57 4.36 7.27 6.10
CA GLY A 57 5.34 6.43 5.43
C GLY A 57 4.82 5.67 4.21
N ILE A 58 3.50 5.64 3.96
CA ILE A 58 2.96 5.03 2.72
C ILE A 58 3.60 5.63 1.47
N LYS A 59 3.89 6.93 1.49
CA LYS A 59 4.55 7.66 0.38
C LYS A 59 5.99 7.20 0.11
N GLU A 60 6.63 6.55 1.07
CA GLU A 60 7.95 5.96 0.89
C GLU A 60 7.88 4.56 0.28
N VAL A 61 6.79 3.85 0.56
CA VAL A 61 6.53 2.49 0.12
C VAL A 61 5.95 2.45 -1.29
N VAL A 62 4.84 3.13 -1.51
CA VAL A 62 4.11 3.14 -2.78
C VAL A 62 4.61 4.27 -3.67
N VAL A 63 4.90 3.95 -4.94
CA VAL A 63 5.24 4.93 -5.97
C VAL A 63 4.00 5.18 -6.83
N ASP A 64 3.47 6.40 -6.72
CA ASP A 64 2.23 6.79 -7.41
C ASP A 64 2.32 6.61 -8.93
N GLY A 65 1.30 6.00 -9.50
CA GLY A 65 1.22 5.68 -10.93
C GLY A 65 2.15 4.54 -11.41
N VAL A 66 3.00 3.97 -10.53
CA VAL A 66 3.97 2.93 -10.87
C VAL A 66 3.71 1.61 -10.14
N THR A 67 3.61 1.64 -8.82
CA THR A 67 3.37 0.44 -8.00
C THR A 67 1.94 0.39 -7.45
N GLY A 68 1.16 1.41 -7.73
CA GLY A 68 -0.19 1.63 -7.25
C GLY A 68 -0.59 3.09 -7.37
N TYR A 69 -1.66 3.48 -6.71
CA TYR A 69 -2.09 4.88 -6.63
C TYR A 69 -2.04 5.41 -5.20
N LEU A 70 -1.55 6.64 -5.06
CA LEU A 70 -1.61 7.43 -3.83
C LEU A 70 -2.73 8.46 -3.93
N VAL A 71 -3.76 8.30 -3.13
CA VAL A 71 -4.91 9.21 -3.09
C VAL A 71 -4.63 10.33 -2.08
N PRO A 72 -4.60 11.59 -2.51
CA PRO A 72 -4.39 12.72 -1.61
C PRO A 72 -5.47 12.78 -0.52
N LEU A 73 -5.03 13.01 0.71
CA LEU A 73 -5.91 13.15 1.86
C LEU A 73 -5.63 14.49 2.54
N GLU A 74 -6.57 15.42 2.44
CA GLU A 74 -6.58 16.63 3.22
C GLU A 74 -7.15 16.35 4.60
N GLN A 75 -6.35 16.61 5.64
CA GLN A 75 -6.67 16.25 7.03
C GLN A 75 -6.86 17.48 7.89
N GLN A 76 -7.69 17.34 8.92
CA GLN A 76 -7.81 18.31 10.00
C GLN A 76 -6.47 18.45 10.74
N GLN A 77 -6.19 19.65 11.23
CA GLN A 77 -4.92 19.94 11.95
C GLN A 77 -4.94 19.42 13.41
N VAL A 78 -6.07 18.87 13.86
CA VAL A 78 -6.28 18.40 15.23
C VAL A 78 -6.58 16.91 15.21
N ALA A 79 -6.03 16.16 16.16
CA ALA A 79 -6.35 14.74 16.33
C ALA A 79 -7.87 14.51 16.45
N PRO A 80 -8.41 13.45 15.82
CA PRO A 80 -7.72 12.31 15.22
C PRO A 80 -7.29 12.47 13.75
N PHE A 81 -7.16 13.71 13.24
CA PHE A 81 -6.71 14.00 11.87
C PHE A 81 -7.64 13.46 10.78
N GLU A 82 -8.94 13.49 11.06
CA GLU A 82 -9.98 13.06 10.12
C GLU A 82 -9.89 13.83 8.78
N PRO A 83 -10.37 13.22 7.69
CA PRO A 83 -10.49 13.91 6.42
C PRO A 83 -11.32 15.20 6.55
N VAL A 84 -10.88 16.27 5.92
CA VAL A 84 -11.64 17.53 5.85
C VAL A 84 -12.91 17.32 5.02
N ASP A 85 -12.82 16.56 3.93
CA ASP A 85 -13.93 16.15 3.09
C ASP A 85 -13.90 14.62 2.87
N PRO A 86 -14.56 13.85 3.76
CA PRO A 86 -14.59 12.39 3.67
C PRO A 86 -15.24 11.87 2.38
N ASP A 87 -16.26 12.57 1.89
CA ASP A 87 -16.98 12.16 0.67
C ASP A 87 -16.12 12.34 -0.57
N ARG A 88 -15.35 13.43 -0.64
CA ARG A 88 -14.37 13.63 -1.70
C ARG A 88 -13.30 12.55 -1.67
N PHE A 89 -12.71 12.30 -0.50
CA PHE A 89 -11.69 11.25 -0.35
C PHE A 89 -12.22 9.87 -0.76
N ALA A 90 -13.45 9.51 -0.35
CA ALA A 90 -14.07 8.25 -0.74
C ALA A 90 -14.27 8.15 -2.26
N ARG A 91 -14.70 9.24 -2.92
CA ARG A 91 -14.84 9.27 -4.39
C ARG A 91 -13.49 9.13 -5.10
N ASP A 92 -12.48 9.83 -4.63
CA ASP A 92 -11.12 9.79 -5.22
C ASP A 92 -10.50 8.40 -5.04
N LEU A 93 -10.71 7.78 -3.88
CA LEU A 93 -10.29 6.40 -3.61
C LEU A 93 -10.99 5.40 -4.54
N ALA A 94 -12.31 5.52 -4.67
CA ALA A 94 -13.09 4.67 -5.57
C ALA A 94 -12.65 4.84 -7.04
N ALA A 95 -12.37 6.07 -7.47
CA ALA A 95 -11.89 6.34 -8.82
C ALA A 95 -10.52 5.69 -9.07
N ALA A 96 -9.60 5.72 -8.11
CA ALA A 96 -8.30 5.08 -8.21
C ALA A 96 -8.42 3.54 -8.26
N ILE A 97 -9.30 2.95 -7.45
CA ILE A 97 -9.59 1.52 -7.46
C ILE A 97 -10.16 1.11 -8.82
N ASN A 98 -11.17 1.83 -9.32
CA ASN A 98 -11.81 1.50 -10.58
C ASN A 98 -10.84 1.55 -11.77
N LYS A 99 -9.89 2.48 -11.79
CA LYS A 99 -8.84 2.51 -12.84
C LYS A 99 -8.04 1.20 -12.91
N ILE A 100 -7.76 0.57 -11.77
CA ILE A 100 -7.05 -0.71 -11.73
C ILE A 100 -7.99 -1.86 -12.13
N LEU A 101 -9.24 -1.84 -11.66
CA LEU A 101 -10.22 -2.88 -11.97
C LEU A 101 -10.62 -2.90 -13.44
N ASP A 102 -10.70 -1.73 -14.08
CA ASP A 102 -11.10 -1.58 -15.48
C ASP A 102 -9.95 -1.88 -16.48
N ASP A 103 -8.69 -1.94 -15.99
CA ASP A 103 -7.52 -2.21 -16.83
C ASP A 103 -6.64 -3.34 -16.22
N PRO A 104 -6.89 -4.60 -16.61
CA PRO A 104 -6.09 -5.74 -16.13
C PRO A 104 -4.60 -5.65 -16.48
N GLN A 105 -4.23 -4.99 -17.57
CA GLN A 105 -2.82 -4.81 -17.95
C GLN A 105 -2.13 -3.81 -17.02
N LEU A 106 -2.81 -2.75 -16.67
CA LEU A 106 -2.34 -1.78 -15.67
C LEU A 106 -2.20 -2.43 -14.29
N ALA A 107 -3.22 -3.20 -13.87
CA ALA A 107 -3.18 -3.95 -12.61
C ALA A 107 -1.94 -4.84 -12.51
N GLU A 108 -1.69 -5.64 -13.55
CA GLU A 108 -0.54 -6.55 -13.63
C GLU A 108 0.80 -5.80 -13.67
N ALA A 109 0.88 -4.71 -14.44
CA ALA A 109 2.09 -3.89 -14.50
C ALA A 109 2.44 -3.27 -13.13
N MET A 110 1.46 -2.71 -12.44
CA MET A 110 1.63 -2.16 -11.08
C MET A 110 2.00 -3.24 -10.07
N ALA A 111 1.33 -4.39 -10.12
CA ALA A 111 1.60 -5.53 -9.26
C ALA A 111 3.04 -6.05 -9.42
N ALA A 112 3.51 -6.21 -10.66
CA ALA A 112 4.87 -6.63 -10.96
C ALA A 112 5.92 -5.59 -10.51
N ALA A 113 5.67 -4.31 -10.75
CA ALA A 113 6.55 -3.22 -10.30
C ALA A 113 6.60 -3.16 -8.77
N GLY A 114 5.45 -3.33 -8.10
CA GLY A 114 5.34 -3.39 -6.65
C GLY A 114 6.15 -4.53 -6.05
N GLN A 115 5.97 -5.74 -6.58
CA GLN A 115 6.71 -6.93 -6.12
C GLN A 115 8.23 -6.74 -6.30
N LYS A 116 8.64 -6.22 -7.45
CA LYS A 116 10.06 -5.91 -7.69
C LYS A 116 10.59 -4.91 -6.66
N ARG A 117 9.88 -3.82 -6.41
CA ARG A 117 10.26 -2.81 -5.43
C ARG A 117 10.36 -3.39 -4.02
N ALA A 118 9.36 -4.17 -3.58
CA ALA A 118 9.36 -4.80 -2.25
C ALA A 118 10.60 -5.68 -2.06
N ARG A 119 10.94 -6.49 -3.06
CA ARG A 119 12.11 -7.36 -3.02
C ARG A 119 13.44 -6.59 -3.05
N ASP A 120 13.57 -5.64 -3.98
CA ASP A 120 14.87 -5.04 -4.28
C ASP A 120 15.25 -3.95 -3.27
N ILE A 121 14.27 -3.29 -2.65
CA ILE A 121 14.50 -2.18 -1.72
C ILE A 121 14.23 -2.55 -0.26
N PHE A 122 13.16 -3.27 0.01
CA PHE A 122 12.64 -3.49 1.36
C PHE A 122 12.86 -4.91 1.89
N SER A 123 13.49 -5.80 1.12
CA SER A 123 13.85 -7.12 1.64
C SER A 123 14.90 -7.00 2.76
N TRP A 124 14.87 -7.93 3.70
CA TRP A 124 15.86 -7.97 4.78
C TRP A 124 17.31 -8.00 4.27
N SER A 125 17.56 -8.68 3.14
CA SER A 125 18.88 -8.70 2.50
C SER A 125 19.28 -7.31 2.01
N SER A 126 18.37 -6.58 1.36
CA SER A 126 18.63 -5.22 0.88
C SER A 126 18.87 -4.26 2.05
N ILE A 127 18.03 -4.32 3.09
CA ILE A 127 18.20 -3.48 4.29
C ILE A 127 19.50 -3.78 5.01
N ALA A 128 19.87 -5.05 5.17
CA ALA A 128 21.13 -5.44 5.78
C ALA A 128 22.35 -4.91 4.99
N GLN A 129 22.28 -4.97 3.66
CA GLN A 129 23.34 -4.42 2.80
C GLN A 129 23.45 -2.91 2.95
N GLN A 130 22.35 -2.17 2.86
CA GLN A 130 22.34 -0.71 3.04
C GLN A 130 22.89 -0.30 4.42
N THR A 131 22.50 -1.02 5.47
CA THR A 131 23.00 -0.79 6.83
C THR A 131 24.52 -1.05 6.91
N ARG A 132 25.01 -2.12 6.31
CA ARG A 132 26.43 -2.44 6.23
C ARG A 132 27.20 -1.34 5.50
N GLU A 133 26.71 -0.89 4.36
CA GLU A 133 27.34 0.18 3.57
C GLU A 133 27.41 1.49 4.36
N LEU A 134 26.33 1.84 5.08
CA LEU A 134 26.33 2.99 5.97
C LEU A 134 27.42 2.87 7.04
N TYR A 135 27.51 1.73 7.73
CA TYR A 135 28.55 1.53 8.75
C TYR A 135 29.96 1.62 8.18
N LEU A 136 30.18 1.08 6.98
CA LEU A 136 31.50 1.18 6.32
C LEU A 136 31.85 2.62 5.95
N SER A 137 30.88 3.42 5.52
CA SER A 137 31.09 4.84 5.18
C SER A 137 31.45 5.70 6.39
N LEU A 138 31.04 5.29 7.60
CA LEU A 138 31.32 6.00 8.85
C LEU A 138 32.67 5.60 9.48
N ARG A 139 33.35 4.57 8.97
CA ARG A 139 34.70 4.21 9.42
C ARG A 139 35.69 5.19 8.77
N LYS A 140 36.17 6.11 9.60
CA LYS A 140 37.34 6.96 9.29
C LYS A 140 38.62 6.19 9.49
#